data_64dba9b09f975a5c72162109a07d012c
#
_entry.id   64dba9b09f975a5c72162109a07d012c
#
_cell.length_a   1.000
_cell.length_b   1.000
_cell.length_c   1.000
_cell.angle_alpha   90.00
_cell.angle_beta   90.00
_cell.angle_gamma   90.00
#
_symmetry.space_group_name_H-M   'P 1'
#
loop_
_entity.id
_entity.type
_entity.pdbx_description
1 polymer ?
#
loop_
_entity_poly.entity_id
_entity_poly.type
_entity_poly.pdbx_seq_one_letter_code
_entity_poly.pdbx_strand_id
1 'polypeptide(L)'
;MIKVGDMVGFEYRNEHHLAIIIEDLGAGYPYGRFTGLLVGSDGDLIPLKAEDLTVLANRFQLEGWEKKKKLRKILDKSKPS
;
A
#
# COMPACT_ATOMS: atom_id res chain seq x y z
N MET A 1 0.31 -6.21 -13.62
CA MET A 1 -0.70 -5.14 -13.61
C MET A 1 -1.08 -4.81 -12.19
N ILE A 2 -1.09 -3.53 -11.86
CA ILE A 2 -1.37 -3.09 -10.48
C ILE A 2 -2.87 -3.07 -10.24
N LYS A 3 -3.30 -3.62 -9.11
CA LYS A 3 -4.71 -3.70 -8.76
C LYS A 3 -4.94 -3.20 -7.33
N VAL A 4 -6.16 -2.82 -7.06
CA VAL A 4 -6.57 -2.48 -5.69
C VAL A 4 -6.29 -3.68 -4.78
N GLY A 5 -5.63 -3.41 -3.66
CA GLY A 5 -5.20 -4.44 -2.72
C GLY A 5 -3.74 -4.84 -2.84
N ASP A 6 -3.08 -4.44 -3.92
CA ASP A 6 -1.66 -4.74 -4.09
C ASP A 6 -0.81 -3.89 -3.16
N MET A 7 0.24 -4.48 -2.62
CA MET A 7 1.26 -3.74 -1.92
C MET A 7 2.36 -3.36 -2.90
N VAL A 8 2.70 -2.09 -2.93
CA VAL A 8 3.69 -1.56 -3.86
C VAL A 8 4.79 -0.84 -3.12
N GLY A 9 5.97 -0.84 -3.74
CA GLY A 9 7.10 -0.06 -3.28
C GLY A 9 7.36 1.09 -4.23
N PHE A 10 7.84 2.19 -3.69
CA PHE A 10 8.22 3.35 -4.50
C PHE A 10 9.27 4.15 -3.76
N GLU A 11 9.98 4.99 -4.51
CA GLU A 11 10.97 5.89 -3.93
C GLU A 11 10.41 7.31 -3.90
N TYR A 12 10.66 7.98 -2.80
CA TYR A 12 10.32 9.38 -2.66
C TYR A 12 11.39 10.04 -1.78
N ARG A 13 12.01 11.10 -2.31
CA ARG A 13 13.09 11.83 -1.64
C ARG A 13 14.22 10.91 -1.18
N ASN A 14 14.61 9.99 -2.07
CA ASN A 14 15.69 9.02 -1.84
C ASN A 14 15.39 8.02 -0.72
N GLU A 15 14.14 7.89 -0.35
CA GLU A 15 13.71 6.89 0.62
C GLU A 15 12.74 5.90 -0.02
N HIS A 16 12.80 4.67 0.42
CA HIS A 16 11.88 3.63 -0.02
C HIS A 16 10.65 3.63 0.86
N HIS A 17 9.49 3.62 0.23
CA HIS A 17 8.22 3.60 0.92
C HIS A 17 7.36 2.45 0.41
N LEU A 18 6.40 2.05 1.23
CA LEU A 18 5.44 1.02 0.89
C LEU A 18 4.03 1.59 1.01
N ALA A 19 3.16 1.17 0.11
CA ALA A 19 1.77 1.57 0.15
C ALA A 19 0.88 0.43 -0.31
N ILE A 20 -0.36 0.45 0.14
CA ILE A 20 -1.40 -0.46 -0.33
C ILE A 20 -2.30 0.32 -1.28
N ILE A 21 -2.51 -0.22 -2.46
CA ILE A 21 -3.39 0.42 -3.44
C ILE A 21 -4.83 0.27 -2.97
N ILE A 22 -5.49 1.38 -2.73
CA ILE A 22 -6.87 1.36 -2.26
C ILE A 22 -7.86 1.84 -3.32
N GLU A 23 -7.37 2.52 -4.35
CA GLU A 23 -8.24 3.06 -5.39
C GLU A 23 -7.50 3.15 -6.71
N ASP A 24 -8.18 2.81 -7.79
CA ASP A 24 -7.69 2.97 -9.16
C ASP A 24 -8.57 4.01 -9.84
N LEU A 25 -8.01 5.19 -10.06
CA LEU A 25 -8.72 6.31 -10.65
C LEU A 25 -8.76 6.25 -12.18
N GLY A 26 -8.04 5.31 -12.78
CA GLY A 26 -7.95 5.21 -14.22
C GLY A 26 -6.87 6.07 -14.82
N ALA A 27 -6.62 5.86 -16.10
CA ALA A 27 -5.60 6.60 -16.81
C ALA A 27 -6.00 8.07 -16.96
N GLY A 28 -5.02 8.94 -17.03
CA GLY A 28 -5.26 10.36 -17.30
C GLY A 28 -5.28 11.27 -16.09
N TYR A 29 -5.17 10.74 -14.89
CA TYR A 29 -5.06 11.60 -13.71
C TYR A 29 -3.65 12.18 -13.61
N PRO A 30 -3.52 13.50 -13.55
CA PRO A 30 -2.20 14.15 -13.62
C PRO A 30 -1.31 13.86 -12.41
N TYR A 31 -1.90 13.61 -11.26
CA TYR A 31 -1.12 13.37 -10.03
C TYR A 31 -0.84 11.89 -9.77
N GLY A 32 -1.49 11.02 -10.51
CA GLY A 32 -1.28 9.59 -10.37
C GLY A 32 -2.58 8.82 -10.54
N ARG A 33 -2.45 7.64 -11.14
CA ARG A 33 -3.60 6.79 -11.40
C ARG A 33 -4.17 6.16 -10.13
N PHE A 34 -3.29 5.91 -9.16
CA PHE A 34 -3.68 5.14 -7.98
C PHE A 34 -3.65 5.98 -6.72
N THR A 35 -4.52 5.66 -5.81
CA THR A 35 -4.44 6.17 -4.45
C THR A 35 -3.88 5.07 -3.58
N GLY A 36 -2.82 5.36 -2.86
CA GLY A 36 -2.18 4.41 -1.96
C GLY A 36 -2.31 4.84 -0.53
N LEU A 37 -2.48 3.85 0.34
CA LEU A 37 -2.43 4.04 1.78
C LEU A 37 -0.99 3.78 2.22
N LEU A 38 -0.33 4.81 2.72
CA LEU A 38 1.09 4.69 3.09
C LEU A 38 1.24 3.80 4.31
N VAL A 39 2.04 2.75 4.14
CA VAL A 39 2.30 1.78 5.21
C VAL A 39 3.13 2.45 6.31
N GLY A 40 2.73 2.25 7.55
CA GLY A 40 3.43 2.85 8.67
C GLY A 40 2.95 4.24 9.03
N SER A 41 2.05 4.80 8.24
CA SER A 41 1.44 6.08 8.53
C SER A 41 0.13 5.89 9.29
N ASP A 42 -0.42 6.99 9.74
CA ASP A 42 -1.69 6.99 10.46
C ASP A 42 -2.84 7.30 9.50
N GLY A 43 -2.92 6.49 8.43
CA GLY A 43 -3.99 6.63 7.45
C GLY A 43 -3.70 7.61 6.32
N ASP A 44 -2.45 7.92 6.06
CA ASP A 44 -2.09 8.86 5.00
C ASP A 44 -2.35 8.27 3.62
N LEU A 45 -3.09 9.00 2.81
CA LEU A 45 -3.38 8.63 1.43
C LEU A 45 -2.53 9.48 0.51
N ILE A 46 -1.94 8.83 -0.48
CA ILE A 46 -1.05 9.52 -1.42
C ILE A 46 -1.39 9.14 -2.85
N PRO A 47 -1.22 10.07 -3.81
CA PRO A 47 -1.36 9.73 -5.23
C PRO A 47 -0.10 9.03 -5.72
N LEU A 48 -0.27 8.00 -6.53
CA LEU A 48 0.84 7.22 -7.04
C LEU A 48 0.70 7.02 -8.54
N LYS A 49 1.81 7.20 -9.25
CA LYS A 49 1.89 6.95 -10.69
C LYS A 49 2.32 5.52 -10.92
N ALA A 50 1.63 4.85 -11.83
CA ALA A 50 1.90 3.44 -12.11
C ALA A 50 3.36 3.16 -12.45
N GLU A 51 3.99 4.06 -13.20
CA GLU A 51 5.37 3.89 -13.65
C GLU A 51 6.40 3.93 -12.52
N ASP A 52 6.03 4.49 -11.38
CA ASP A 52 6.94 4.62 -10.23
C ASP A 52 6.83 3.46 -9.26
N LEU A 53 5.95 2.51 -9.52
CA LEU A 53 5.61 1.48 -8.56
C LEU A 53 6.19 0.12 -8.91
N THR A 54 6.61 -0.60 -7.87
CA THR A 54 6.97 -2.01 -7.97
C THR A 54 6.01 -2.82 -7.12
N VAL A 55 5.33 -3.77 -7.73
CA VAL A 55 4.42 -4.63 -6.97
C VAL A 55 5.24 -5.61 -6.15
N LEU A 56 5.04 -5.58 -4.85
CA LEU A 56 5.77 -6.44 -3.91
C LEU A 56 4.93 -7.65 -3.49
N ALA A 57 3.61 -7.47 -3.38
CA ALA A 57 2.71 -8.55 -3.04
C ALA A 57 1.35 -8.28 -3.66
N ASN A 58 0.70 -9.31 -4.15
CA ASN A 58 -0.62 -9.14 -4.68
C ASN A 58 -1.66 -9.37 -3.58
N ARG A 59 -2.91 -9.14 -3.93
CA ARG A 59 -4.01 -9.21 -2.97
C ARG A 59 -4.08 -10.55 -2.23
N PHE A 60 -3.87 -11.65 -2.95
CA PHE A 60 -3.92 -12.97 -2.33
C PHE A 60 -2.79 -13.19 -1.34
N GLN A 61 -1.61 -12.73 -1.72
CA GLN A 61 -0.45 -12.84 -0.84
C GLN A 61 -0.64 -12.01 0.42
N LEU A 62 -1.21 -10.82 0.27
CA LEU A 62 -1.47 -9.96 1.42
C LEU A 62 -2.52 -10.57 2.34
N GLU A 63 -3.58 -11.13 1.80
CA GLU A 63 -4.60 -11.77 2.61
C GLU A 63 -4.05 -12.93 3.42
N GLY A 64 -3.23 -13.76 2.77
CA GLY A 64 -2.60 -14.88 3.48
C GLY A 64 -1.62 -14.41 4.54
N TRP A 65 -0.87 -13.38 4.22
CA TRP A 65 0.09 -12.80 5.16
C TRP A 65 -0.60 -12.17 6.35
N GLU A 66 -1.70 -11.49 6.11
CA GLU A 66 -2.47 -10.83 7.16
C GLU A 66 -3.06 -11.81 8.17
N LYS A 67 -3.51 -12.95 7.71
CA LYS A 67 -4.04 -13.96 8.62
C LYS A 67 -3.00 -14.46 9.61
N LYS A 68 -1.74 -14.47 9.17
CA LYS A 68 -0.67 -15.05 10.01
C LYS A 68 0.09 -14.01 10.80
N LYS A 69 0.34 -12.85 10.22
CA LYS A 69 1.20 -11.84 10.84
C LYS A 69 0.49 -10.57 11.24
N LYS A 70 -0.39 -10.08 10.40
CA LYS A 70 -1.06 -8.82 10.68
C LYS A 70 -2.02 -8.96 11.85
N LEU A 71 -2.70 -10.07 11.93
CA LEU A 71 -3.59 -10.29 13.05
C LEU A 71 -2.81 -10.23 14.36
N ARG A 72 -1.63 -10.85 14.38
CA ARG A 72 -0.77 -10.80 15.55
C ARG A 72 -0.32 -9.38 15.86
N LYS A 73 0.12 -8.64 14.85
CA LYS A 73 0.58 -7.27 15.05
C LYS A 73 -0.54 -6.33 15.47
N ILE A 74 -1.71 -6.52 14.91
CA ILE A 74 -2.86 -5.71 15.28
C ILE A 74 -3.24 -5.97 16.71
N LEU A 75 -3.23 -7.22 17.13
CA LEU A 75 -3.51 -7.58 18.52
C LEU A 75 -2.50 -6.95 19.47
N ASP A 76 -1.24 -6.95 19.08
CA ASP A 76 -0.19 -6.35 19.90
C ASP A 76 -0.34 -4.83 19.96
N LYS A 77 -0.70 -4.20 18.84
CA LYS A 77 -0.85 -2.76 18.78
C LYS A 77 -2.15 -2.26 19.35
N SER A 78 -3.20 -3.05 19.28
CA SER A 78 -4.49 -2.67 19.81
C SER A 78 -4.55 -2.78 21.32
N LYS A 79 -3.58 -3.43 21.90
CA LYS A 79 -3.43 -3.34 23.34
C LYS A 79 -3.11 -1.90 23.69
N PRO A 80 -3.84 -1.33 24.62
CA PRO A 80 -3.51 0.02 25.03
C PRO A 80 -2.11 -0.01 25.59
N SER A 81 -1.31 0.61 24.87
CA SER A 81 0.09 0.72 25.25
C SER A 81 0.30 2.04 25.91
#